data_389a736d9dc81a22cb9369bf3d657095
#
_entry.id   389a736d9dc81a22cb9369bf3d657095
#
_cell.length_a   1.000
_cell.length_b   1.000
_cell.length_c   1.000
_cell.angle_alpha   90.00
_cell.angle_beta   90.00
_cell.angle_gamma   90.00
#
_symmetry.space_group_name_H-M   'P 1'
#
loop_
_entity.id
_entity.type
_entity.pdbx_description
1 polymer ?
#
loop_
_entity_poly.entity_id
_entity_poly.type
_entity_poly.pdbx_seq_one_letter_code
_entity_poly.pdbx_strand_id
1 'polypeptide(L)'
;MKHLLLKTIAAVLMVGWGESQQSAPAPGANPVEPVVEGEQPDLPTAKEPDISIREAVKTGNIEAVKQHLDAGADVNAKGKYGRAPLHYAASRGLKKIIELLIARGADVNTKIEVGDYIGQTPLDGAIQWGRTETADLLRKHGGKTSEELKVEGK
;
A
#
# COMPACT_ATOMS: atom_id res chain seq x y z
N MET A 1 53.19 -45.91 -20.98
CA MET A 1 53.51 -44.69 -20.30
C MET A 1 52.58 -43.56 -20.60
N LYS A 2 52.00 -43.57 -21.69
CA LYS A 2 51.15 -42.45 -22.02
C LYS A 2 49.87 -42.38 -21.22
N HIS A 3 49.47 -43.50 -20.73
CA HIS A 3 48.22 -43.52 -20.06
C HIS A 3 48.23 -42.86 -18.71
N LEU A 4 49.37 -42.82 -18.11
CA LEU A 4 49.44 -42.25 -16.82
C LEU A 4 49.18 -40.78 -16.78
N LEU A 5 49.57 -40.16 -17.84
CA LEU A 5 49.44 -38.74 -17.89
C LEU A 5 47.98 -38.32 -17.95
N LEU A 6 47.21 -39.08 -18.62
CA LEU A 6 45.86 -38.74 -18.81
C LEU A 6 45.07 -38.82 -17.50
N LYS A 7 45.40 -39.72 -16.70
CA LYS A 7 44.65 -39.84 -15.47
C LYS A 7 44.89 -38.70 -14.54
N THR A 8 46.06 -38.23 -14.49
CA THR A 8 46.37 -37.16 -13.57
C THR A 8 45.65 -35.92 -13.93
N ILE A 9 45.55 -35.70 -15.22
CA ILE A 9 44.94 -34.49 -15.66
C ILE A 9 43.47 -34.49 -15.30
N ALA A 10 42.85 -35.59 -15.47
CA ALA A 10 41.46 -35.67 -15.16
C ALA A 10 41.17 -35.37 -13.72
N ALA A 11 41.99 -35.87 -12.88
CA ALA A 11 41.76 -35.69 -11.45
C ALA A 11 41.86 -34.21 -11.09
N VAL A 12 42.77 -33.56 -11.68
CA VAL A 12 42.95 -32.17 -11.33
C VAL A 12 41.76 -31.37 -11.75
N LEU A 13 41.24 -31.68 -12.87
CA LEU A 13 40.13 -30.93 -13.33
C LEU A 13 38.91 -31.09 -12.42
N MET A 14 38.74 -32.22 -11.93
CA MET A 14 37.61 -32.44 -11.14
C MET A 14 37.69 -31.67 -9.88
N VAL A 15 38.78 -31.63 -9.31
CA VAL A 15 38.92 -30.96 -8.06
C VAL A 15 38.67 -29.48 -8.26
N GLY A 16 39.21 -28.91 -9.25
CA GLY A 16 39.04 -27.50 -9.44
C GLY A 16 37.59 -27.16 -9.62
N TRP A 17 36.88 -28.09 -10.22
CA TRP A 17 35.57 -27.83 -10.45
C TRP A 17 34.78 -27.77 -9.20
N GLY A 18 34.93 -28.66 -8.44
CA GLY A 18 34.17 -28.74 -7.28
C GLY A 18 34.25 -27.50 -6.48
N GLU A 19 35.39 -26.99 -6.42
CA GLU A 19 35.50 -25.88 -5.70
C GLU A 19 34.84 -24.73 -6.21
N SER A 20 35.01 -24.47 -7.37
CA SER A 20 34.47 -23.30 -7.90
C SER A 20 33.01 -23.30 -7.69
N GLN A 21 32.47 -24.41 -7.69
CA GLN A 21 31.19 -24.45 -7.60
C GLN A 21 30.73 -23.97 -6.38
N GLN A 22 31.25 -24.39 -5.47
CA GLN A 22 30.82 -24.02 -4.38
C GLN A 22 30.74 -22.77 -4.12
N SER A 23 31.56 -22.24 -4.33
CA SER A 23 31.60 -20.97 -4.00
C SER A 23 30.48 -20.36 -4.44
N ALA A 24 30.25 -20.66 -5.38
CA ALA A 24 29.34 -19.96 -6.02
C ALA A 24 28.24 -19.79 -5.24
N PRO A 25 27.92 -20.57 -4.89
CA PRO A 25 26.77 -20.46 -4.44
C PRO A 25 26.62 -19.54 -3.57
N ALA A 26 27.23 -19.66 -3.33
CA ALA A 26 27.13 -18.89 -2.61
C ALA A 26 26.31 -18.07 -2.81
N PRO A 27 26.22 -18.15 -3.15
CA PRO A 27 25.63 -17.37 -3.39
C PRO A 27 24.58 -17.18 -3.10
N GLY A 28 24.44 -17.54 -3.01
CA GLY A 28 23.52 -17.35 -2.93
C GLY A 28 23.09 -16.58 -2.40
N ALA A 29 23.35 -16.84 -2.21
CA ALA A 29 22.85 -16.35 -1.88
C ALA A 29 22.27 -15.52 -1.88
N ASN A 30 22.39 -15.53 -1.93
CA ASN A 30 21.85 -14.86 -2.03
C ASN A 30 20.98 -14.47 -1.83
N PRO A 31 20.98 -14.72 -1.61
CA PRO A 31 20.16 -14.39 -1.52
C PRO A 31 19.48 -13.81 -1.18
N VAL A 32 19.31 -14.00 -1.11
CA VAL A 32 18.50 -13.63 -0.97
C VAL A 32 18.08 -12.87 -0.44
N GLU A 33 18.35 -12.84 -0.30
CA GLU A 33 17.99 -12.25 0.03
C GLU A 33 17.17 -11.76 0.27
N PRO A 34 17.01 -11.98 0.37
CA PRO A 34 16.15 -11.61 0.50
C PRO A 34 15.59 -10.98 0.95
N VAL A 35 15.57 -11.08 1.01
CA VAL A 35 14.95 -10.64 1.22
C VAL A 35 14.39 -10.03 1.81
N VAL A 36 14.29 -10.26 2.04
CA VAL A 36 13.74 -9.94 2.56
C VAL A 36 13.36 -9.13 2.94
N GLU A 37 13.55 -9.00 2.99
CA GLU A 37 13.27 -8.32 3.24
C GLU A 37 12.55 -7.70 3.41
N GLY A 38 12.45 -7.77 3.16
CA GLY A 38 11.76 -7.14 3.04
C GLY A 38 11.02 -6.80 3.88
N GLU A 39 10.76 -7.16 4.32
CA GLU A 39 10.04 -6.98 5.01
C GLU A 39 10.29 -6.14 5.92
N GLN A 40 10.98 -6.13 6.15
CA GLN A 40 11.28 -5.34 6.88
C GLN A 40 10.62 -4.32 6.92
N PRO A 41 10.27 -4.29 6.24
CA PRO A 41 9.59 -3.25 5.97
C PRO A 41 8.68 -3.04 6.99
N ASP A 42 8.41 -3.88 7.38
CA ASP A 42 7.59 -3.78 8.27
C ASP A 42 7.90 -2.91 9.28
N LEU A 43 9.02 -2.65 9.32
CA LEU A 43 9.34 -1.84 10.20
C LEU A 43 8.68 -0.71 9.97
N PRO A 44 7.93 -0.34 10.60
CA PRO A 44 7.19 0.71 10.45
C PRO A 44 7.91 1.89 10.47
N THR A 45 8.32 2.20 9.46
CA THR A 45 8.78 3.45 9.35
C THR A 45 7.55 4.25 9.33
N ALA A 46 7.56 5.31 9.88
CA ALA A 46 6.43 6.14 9.96
C ALA A 46 5.84 6.50 8.65
N LYS A 47 6.52 6.32 7.59
CA LYS A 47 5.99 6.70 6.32
C LYS A 47 5.17 5.67 5.64
N GLU A 48 5.23 4.45 6.13
CA GLU A 48 4.57 3.36 5.43
C GLU A 48 3.14 3.07 5.89
N PRO A 49 2.73 3.47 7.03
CA PRO A 49 1.38 3.14 7.46
C PRO A 49 0.32 3.66 6.49
N ASP A 50 0.62 4.77 5.85
CA ASP A 50 -0.29 5.34 4.89
C ASP A 50 -0.60 4.41 3.74
N ILE A 51 0.39 3.75 3.20
CA ILE A 51 0.20 2.81 2.12
C ILE A 51 -0.63 1.63 2.60
N SER A 52 -0.33 1.17 3.78
CA SER A 52 -1.01 0.01 4.35
C SER A 52 -2.49 0.28 4.63
N ILE A 53 -2.82 1.44 5.21
CA ILE A 53 -4.21 1.76 5.49
C ILE A 53 -5.00 1.92 4.20
N ARG A 54 -4.40 2.50 3.17
CA ARG A 54 -5.05 2.64 1.88
C ARG A 54 -5.36 1.30 1.24
N GLU A 55 -4.44 0.38 1.31
CA GLU A 55 -4.63 -0.95 0.75
C GLU A 55 -5.71 -1.71 1.54
N ALA A 56 -5.71 -1.59 2.85
CA ALA A 56 -6.74 -2.17 3.69
C ALA A 56 -8.13 -1.63 3.34
N VAL A 57 -8.23 -0.33 3.07
CA VAL A 57 -9.49 0.28 2.62
C VAL A 57 -9.86 -0.22 1.22
N LYS A 58 -8.90 -0.34 0.31
CA LYS A 58 -9.19 -0.83 -1.03
C LYS A 58 -9.70 -2.26 -1.02
N THR A 59 -9.22 -3.08 -0.15
CA THR A 59 -9.68 -4.46 -0.03
C THR A 59 -10.98 -4.58 0.78
N GLY A 60 -11.35 -3.52 1.49
CA GLY A 60 -12.54 -3.52 2.35
C GLY A 60 -12.31 -4.24 3.67
N ASN A 61 -11.06 -4.48 4.04
CA ASN A 61 -10.73 -5.20 5.26
C ASN A 61 -10.77 -4.26 6.47
N ILE A 62 -11.92 -4.22 7.12
CA ILE A 62 -12.16 -3.31 8.24
C ILE A 62 -11.23 -3.58 9.42
N GLU A 63 -10.87 -4.84 9.65
CA GLU A 63 -9.98 -5.18 10.77
C GLU A 63 -8.57 -4.63 10.51
N ALA A 64 -8.08 -4.77 9.29
CA ALA A 64 -6.78 -4.22 8.95
C ALA A 64 -6.81 -2.69 9.04
N VAL A 65 -7.89 -2.04 8.58
CA VAL A 65 -8.03 -0.59 8.72
C VAL A 65 -7.96 -0.19 10.20
N LYS A 66 -8.67 -0.93 11.06
CA LYS A 66 -8.68 -0.65 12.48
C LYS A 66 -7.28 -0.81 13.07
N GLN A 67 -6.59 -1.89 12.74
CA GLN A 67 -5.24 -2.15 13.23
C GLN A 67 -4.27 -1.02 12.85
N HIS A 68 -4.32 -0.57 11.59
CA HIS A 68 -3.46 0.52 11.17
C HIS A 68 -3.77 1.83 11.90
N LEU A 69 -5.04 2.12 12.12
CA LEU A 69 -5.43 3.32 12.86
C LEU A 69 -5.04 3.23 14.34
N ASP A 70 -5.15 2.04 14.94
CA ASP A 70 -4.75 1.82 16.33
C ASP A 70 -3.22 1.91 16.47
N ALA A 71 -2.50 1.57 15.42
CA ALA A 71 -1.04 1.69 15.39
C ALA A 71 -0.57 3.12 15.10
N GLY A 72 -1.51 4.07 14.94
CA GLY A 72 -1.15 5.47 14.76
C GLY A 72 -1.05 5.92 13.31
N ALA A 73 -1.57 5.17 12.36
CA ALA A 73 -1.55 5.60 10.97
C ALA A 73 -2.43 6.85 10.81
N ASP A 74 -1.95 7.78 10.00
CA ASP A 74 -2.67 9.01 9.75
C ASP A 74 -3.92 8.72 8.91
N VAL A 75 -5.07 8.95 9.51
CA VAL A 75 -6.38 8.71 8.88
C VAL A 75 -6.59 9.59 7.63
N ASN A 76 -5.90 10.71 7.53
CA ASN A 76 -6.02 11.66 6.43
C ASN A 76 -4.86 11.60 5.43
N ALA A 77 -3.95 10.66 5.62
CA ALA A 77 -2.76 10.57 4.79
C ALA A 77 -3.10 10.40 3.31
N LYS A 78 -2.58 11.29 2.48
CA LYS A 78 -2.87 11.27 1.05
C LYS A 78 -1.80 10.52 0.29
N GLY A 79 -2.22 9.65 -0.58
CA GLY A 79 -1.30 8.91 -1.43
C GLY A 79 -0.79 9.72 -2.61
N LYS A 80 -0.02 9.08 -3.47
CA LYS A 80 0.60 9.77 -4.60
C LYS A 80 -0.39 10.44 -5.57
N TYR A 81 -1.64 10.04 -5.53
CA TYR A 81 -2.67 10.65 -6.35
C TYR A 81 -3.53 11.64 -5.52
N GLY A 82 -3.04 12.10 -4.38
CA GLY A 82 -3.75 13.05 -3.54
C GLY A 82 -5.04 12.53 -2.91
N ARG A 83 -5.25 11.21 -2.91
CA ARG A 83 -6.46 10.61 -2.35
C ARG A 83 -6.22 10.12 -0.93
N ALA A 84 -7.06 10.55 -0.02
CA ALA A 84 -7.09 10.04 1.35
C ALA A 84 -7.87 8.72 1.42
N PRO A 85 -7.72 7.94 2.48
CA PRO A 85 -8.46 6.67 2.65
C PRO A 85 -9.97 6.84 2.50
N LEU A 86 -10.53 7.95 2.96
CA LEU A 86 -11.97 8.21 2.89
C LEU A 86 -12.47 8.28 1.44
N HIS A 87 -11.69 8.77 0.50
CA HIS A 87 -12.07 8.80 -0.91
C HIS A 87 -12.26 7.38 -1.46
N TYR A 88 -11.37 6.45 -1.09
CA TYR A 88 -11.47 5.06 -1.55
C TYR A 88 -12.67 4.37 -0.93
N ALA A 89 -12.91 4.61 0.36
CA ALA A 89 -14.05 4.02 1.06
C ALA A 89 -15.36 4.54 0.45
N ALA A 90 -15.43 5.83 0.14
CA ALA A 90 -16.62 6.47 -0.41
C ALA A 90 -16.96 5.94 -1.81
N SER A 91 -15.97 5.90 -2.69
CA SER A 91 -16.20 5.42 -4.06
C SER A 91 -16.60 3.94 -4.11
N ARG A 92 -16.25 3.16 -3.09
CA ARG A 92 -16.61 1.75 -3.02
C ARG A 92 -17.86 1.48 -2.20
N GLY A 93 -18.38 2.45 -1.48
CA GLY A 93 -19.58 2.28 -0.67
C GLY A 93 -19.35 1.53 0.63
N LEU A 94 -18.14 1.62 1.18
CA LEU A 94 -17.73 0.86 2.38
C LEU A 94 -18.17 1.57 3.65
N LYS A 95 -19.46 1.54 3.94
CA LYS A 95 -20.06 2.32 5.04
C LYS A 95 -19.36 2.11 6.37
N LYS A 96 -19.13 0.88 6.76
CA LYS A 96 -18.50 0.60 8.07
C LYS A 96 -17.09 1.18 8.16
N ILE A 97 -16.37 1.16 7.07
CA ILE A 97 -15.01 1.74 7.05
C ILE A 97 -15.11 3.26 7.09
N ILE A 98 -16.10 3.85 6.42
CA ILE A 98 -16.33 5.30 6.46
C ILE A 98 -16.63 5.73 7.89
N GLU A 99 -17.52 5.03 8.57
CA GLU A 99 -17.86 5.35 9.97
C GLU A 99 -16.62 5.25 10.85
N LEU A 100 -15.80 4.22 10.64
CA LEU A 100 -14.57 4.03 11.39
C LEU A 100 -13.58 5.17 11.13
N LEU A 101 -13.38 5.53 9.87
CA LEU A 101 -12.46 6.61 9.50
C LEU A 101 -12.92 7.94 10.09
N ILE A 102 -14.22 8.24 10.01
CA ILE A 102 -14.78 9.48 10.56
C ILE A 102 -14.62 9.49 12.09
N ALA A 103 -14.88 8.37 12.75
CA ALA A 103 -14.72 8.25 14.20
C ALA A 103 -13.27 8.46 14.62
N ARG A 104 -12.32 8.25 13.72
CA ARG A 104 -10.90 8.48 13.98
C ARG A 104 -10.41 9.83 13.45
N GLY A 105 -11.34 10.73 13.09
CA GLY A 105 -10.99 12.09 12.70
C GLY A 105 -10.72 12.30 11.22
N ALA A 106 -11.24 11.45 10.35
CA ALA A 106 -11.09 11.68 8.93
C ALA A 106 -11.85 12.94 8.50
N ASP A 107 -11.18 13.77 7.70
CA ASP A 107 -11.80 14.97 7.17
C ASP A 107 -12.75 14.57 6.04
N VAL A 108 -14.05 14.76 6.29
CA VAL A 108 -15.10 14.39 5.35
C VAL A 108 -15.12 15.25 4.09
N ASN A 109 -14.47 16.41 4.12
CA ASN A 109 -14.43 17.38 3.02
C ASN A 109 -13.05 17.49 2.37
N THR A 110 -12.17 16.53 2.68
CA THR A 110 -10.83 16.50 2.09
C THR A 110 -10.93 16.46 0.57
N LYS A 111 -10.03 17.17 -0.12
CA LYS A 111 -10.04 17.25 -1.58
C LYS A 111 -8.85 16.49 -2.16
N ILE A 112 -9.07 15.93 -3.34
CA ILE A 112 -8.00 15.29 -4.10
C ILE A 112 -7.12 16.41 -4.67
N GLU A 113 -5.82 16.26 -4.55
CA GLU A 113 -4.89 17.33 -4.95
C GLU A 113 -4.17 17.07 -6.26
N VAL A 114 -4.17 15.84 -6.74
CA VAL A 114 -3.37 15.47 -7.91
C VAL A 114 -4.17 14.53 -8.82
N GLY A 115 -3.99 14.66 -10.10
CA GLY A 115 -4.56 13.74 -11.10
C GLY A 115 -5.88 14.22 -11.68
N ASP A 116 -6.57 13.32 -12.35
CA ASP A 116 -7.77 13.65 -13.12
C ASP A 116 -8.97 14.04 -12.27
N TYR A 117 -8.90 13.80 -10.99
CA TYR A 117 -10.02 14.04 -10.07
C TYR A 117 -9.72 15.17 -9.08
N ILE A 118 -8.85 16.09 -9.47
CA ILE A 118 -8.47 17.21 -8.61
C ILE A 118 -9.72 17.95 -8.13
N GLY A 119 -9.75 18.23 -6.86
CA GLY A 119 -10.82 18.99 -6.23
C GLY A 119 -12.00 18.17 -5.75
N GLN A 120 -12.11 16.91 -6.17
CA GLN A 120 -13.22 16.08 -5.73
C GLN A 120 -13.12 15.73 -4.25
N THR A 121 -14.27 15.68 -3.60
CA THR A 121 -14.42 15.26 -2.21
C THR A 121 -14.85 13.78 -2.16
N PRO A 122 -14.81 13.15 -0.98
CA PRO A 122 -15.37 11.80 -0.84
C PRO A 122 -16.83 11.72 -1.25
N LEU A 123 -17.61 12.77 -1.01
CA LEU A 123 -19.02 12.82 -1.40
C LEU A 123 -19.17 12.81 -2.93
N ASP A 124 -18.36 13.58 -3.65
CA ASP A 124 -18.38 13.55 -5.11
C ASP A 124 -18.10 12.14 -5.62
N GLY A 125 -17.12 11.47 -4.99
CA GLY A 125 -16.79 10.09 -5.34
C GLY A 125 -17.97 9.14 -5.11
N ALA A 126 -18.66 9.29 -3.98
CA ALA A 126 -19.82 8.43 -3.68
C ALA A 126 -20.94 8.65 -4.71
N ILE A 127 -21.20 9.89 -5.07
CA ILE A 127 -22.24 10.24 -6.05
C ILE A 127 -21.85 9.71 -7.43
N GLN A 128 -20.61 9.93 -7.84
CA GLN A 128 -20.12 9.52 -9.16
C GLN A 128 -20.23 8.01 -9.35
N TRP A 129 -20.02 7.25 -8.31
CA TRP A 129 -20.07 5.80 -8.38
C TRP A 129 -21.42 5.22 -7.91
N GLY A 130 -22.45 6.07 -7.78
CA GLY A 130 -23.80 5.63 -7.46
C GLY A 130 -23.94 5.02 -6.06
N ARG A 131 -23.13 5.45 -5.13
CA ARG A 131 -23.17 4.93 -3.74
C ARG A 131 -24.11 5.81 -2.89
N THR A 132 -25.40 5.72 -3.16
CA THR A 132 -26.38 6.61 -2.54
C THR A 132 -26.35 6.57 -1.01
N GLU A 133 -26.37 5.36 -0.43
CA GLU A 133 -26.34 5.22 1.01
C GLU A 133 -25.08 5.80 1.63
N THR A 134 -23.99 5.73 0.89
CA THR A 134 -22.71 6.29 1.34
C THR A 134 -22.73 7.81 1.22
N ALA A 135 -23.35 8.32 0.16
CA ALA A 135 -23.50 9.77 -0.01
C ALA A 135 -24.35 10.34 1.14
N ASP A 136 -25.43 9.65 1.51
CA ASP A 136 -26.27 10.08 2.60
C ASP A 136 -25.51 10.03 3.94
N LEU A 137 -24.73 8.98 4.13
CA LEU A 137 -23.91 8.86 5.34
C LEU A 137 -22.89 10.01 5.44
N LEU A 138 -22.21 10.32 4.35
CA LEU A 138 -21.25 11.42 4.31
C LEU A 138 -21.95 12.75 4.58
N ARG A 139 -23.11 12.99 3.98
CA ARG A 139 -23.87 14.22 4.23
C ARG A 139 -24.27 14.36 5.68
N LYS A 140 -24.66 13.25 6.30
CA LYS A 140 -25.03 13.25 7.71
C LYS A 140 -23.86 13.70 8.58
N HIS A 141 -22.66 13.43 8.16
CA HIS A 141 -21.45 13.84 8.87
C HIS A 141 -20.85 15.15 8.36
N GLY A 142 -21.62 15.94 7.62
CA GLY A 142 -21.17 17.23 7.14
C GLY A 142 -20.39 17.20 5.83
N GLY A 143 -20.43 16.08 5.12
CA GLY A 143 -19.77 15.98 3.82
C GLY A 143 -20.45 16.84 2.78
N LYS A 144 -19.66 17.53 1.98
CA LYS A 144 -20.10 18.41 0.92
C LYS A 144 -19.44 18.04 -0.39
N THR A 145 -20.08 18.39 -1.49
CA THR A 145 -19.49 18.22 -2.80
C THR A 145 -18.45 19.31 -3.05
N SER A 146 -17.62 19.12 -4.03
CA SER A 146 -16.64 20.13 -4.42
C SER A 146 -17.31 21.42 -4.85
N GLU A 147 -18.50 21.33 -5.46
CA GLU A 147 -19.26 22.51 -5.86
C GLU A 147 -19.79 23.27 -4.65
N GLU A 148 -20.34 22.57 -3.68
CA GLU A 148 -20.85 23.16 -2.46
C GLU A 148 -19.75 23.90 -1.72
N LEU A 149 -18.56 23.31 -1.64
CA LEU A 149 -17.41 23.92 -0.98
C LEU A 149 -16.90 25.16 -1.73
N LYS A 150 -17.05 25.20 -3.06
CA LYS A 150 -16.66 26.39 -3.82
C LYS A 150 -17.58 27.56 -3.51
N VAL A 151 -18.86 27.31 -3.39
CA VAL A 151 -19.84 28.36 -3.13
C VAL A 151 -19.63 28.95 -1.74
N GLU A 152 -19.32 28.11 -0.77
CA GLU A 152 -19.09 28.60 0.58
C GLU A 152 -17.79 29.35 0.75
N GLY A 153 -16.80 29.03 -0.04
CA GLY A 153 -15.49 29.66 0.05
C GLY A 153 -15.41 31.07 -0.51
N LYS A 154 -16.53 31.63 -1.00
CA LYS A 154 -16.53 33.02 -1.45
C LYS A 154 -16.86 33.98 -0.30
#